data_bfda3b292f5f5a3aef1a976ba04e59fe
#
_entry.id   bfda3b292f5f5a3aef1a976ba04e59fe
#
_cell.length_a   1.000
_cell.length_b   1.000
_cell.length_c   1.000
_cell.angle_alpha   90.00
_cell.angle_beta   90.00
_cell.angle_gamma   90.00
#
_symmetry.space_group_name_H-M   'P 1'
#
loop_
_entity.id
_entity.type
_entity.pdbx_description
1 polymer ?
#
loop_
_entity_poly.entity_id
_entity_poly.type
_entity_poly.pdbx_seq_one_letter_code
_entity_poly.pdbx_strand_id
1 'polypeptide(L)'
;MRKSVFLLSLFVLPLYMLLQAQEKTAPFWGKQEVYLMNQTEKTFHLVDALLKENPPSSGNPALARKAALQLLDGIFHDTRLDGSKTLSQFMESRLSGLLEDMQKPLEEGMKVYKLYNDGFIVKTKSVTVAFDLYRGGAMKESPSLISDETMQAIVAQCDIMFLSHNHPDHIDPVVVRMF
;
A
#
# COMPACT_ATOMS: atom_id res chain seq x y z
N MET A 1 31.22 -27.36 -51.84
CA MET A 1 30.34 -27.36 -50.65
C MET A 1 30.19 -25.92 -50.14
N ARG A 2 29.31 -25.10 -50.74
CA ARG A 2 29.00 -23.76 -50.23
C ARG A 2 27.64 -23.34 -50.84
N LYS A 3 26.52 -23.84 -50.27
CA LYS A 3 25.16 -23.35 -50.63
C LYS A 3 24.16 -23.69 -49.55
N SER A 4 24.36 -23.30 -48.30
CA SER A 4 23.35 -23.57 -47.26
C SER A 4 23.20 -22.49 -46.16
N VAL A 5 23.79 -21.31 -46.31
CA VAL A 5 23.75 -20.29 -45.23
C VAL A 5 22.82 -19.11 -45.58
N PHE A 6 22.32 -18.99 -46.80
CA PHE A 6 21.55 -17.79 -47.21
C PHE A 6 20.04 -17.88 -47.03
N LEU A 7 19.46 -19.02 -46.67
CA LEU A 7 17.99 -19.13 -46.57
C LEU A 7 17.42 -18.86 -45.16
N LEU A 8 18.26 -18.90 -44.09
CA LEU A 8 17.75 -18.70 -42.75
C LEU A 8 17.54 -17.22 -42.38
N SER A 9 18.32 -16.31 -42.97
CA SER A 9 18.23 -14.89 -42.66
C SER A 9 17.01 -14.17 -43.25
N LEU A 10 16.42 -14.73 -44.33
CA LEU A 10 15.26 -14.14 -44.98
C LEU A 10 13.93 -14.38 -44.26
N PHE A 11 13.85 -15.40 -43.38
CA PHE A 11 12.65 -15.72 -42.62
C PHE A 11 12.63 -15.10 -41.22
N VAL A 12 13.78 -14.78 -40.67
CA VAL A 12 13.85 -14.20 -39.30
C VAL A 12 13.48 -12.71 -39.28
N LEU A 13 13.87 -11.96 -40.32
CA LEU A 13 13.54 -10.53 -40.38
C LEU A 13 12.03 -10.23 -40.49
N PRO A 14 11.23 -10.91 -41.35
CA PRO A 14 9.80 -10.66 -41.41
C PRO A 14 9.07 -11.14 -40.13
N LEU A 15 9.55 -12.19 -39.47
CA LEU A 15 8.97 -12.65 -38.20
C LEU A 15 9.24 -11.65 -37.07
N TYR A 16 10.43 -11.05 -37.01
CA TYR A 16 10.76 -10.01 -36.06
C TYR A 16 9.96 -8.72 -36.30
N MET A 17 9.75 -8.33 -37.58
CA MET A 17 8.91 -7.21 -37.95
C MET A 17 7.42 -7.45 -37.65
N LEU A 18 6.93 -8.67 -37.78
CA LEU A 18 5.56 -9.07 -37.42
C LEU A 18 5.35 -9.05 -35.88
N LEU A 19 6.33 -9.46 -35.09
CA LEU A 19 6.31 -9.37 -33.64
C LEU A 19 6.34 -7.91 -33.17
N GLN A 20 7.12 -7.04 -33.81
CA GLN A 20 7.14 -5.60 -33.49
C GLN A 20 5.87 -4.88 -33.96
N ALA A 21 5.20 -5.35 -35.02
CA ALA A 21 3.94 -4.78 -35.48
C ALA A 21 2.76 -5.10 -34.55
N GLN A 22 2.84 -6.19 -33.77
CA GLN A 22 1.83 -6.53 -32.75
C GLN A 22 1.88 -5.61 -31.52
N GLU A 23 3.02 -4.97 -31.23
CA GLU A 23 3.11 -3.99 -30.14
C GLU A 23 2.51 -2.62 -30.46
N LYS A 24 2.16 -2.35 -31.72
CA LYS A 24 1.68 -1.02 -32.19
C LYS A 24 0.17 -0.91 -32.41
N THR A 25 -0.58 -1.97 -32.23
CA THR A 25 -2.05 -1.84 -32.21
C THR A 25 -2.45 -1.31 -30.84
N ALA A 26 -2.82 -0.03 -30.79
CA ALA A 26 -3.43 0.52 -29.58
C ALA A 26 -4.54 -0.43 -29.12
N PRO A 27 -4.53 -0.90 -27.87
CA PRO A 27 -5.55 -1.83 -27.42
C PRO A 27 -6.93 -1.19 -27.63
N PHE A 28 -7.88 -1.98 -28.10
CA PHE A 28 -9.27 -1.56 -28.37
C PHE A 28 -9.88 -0.76 -27.20
N TRP A 29 -9.40 -0.97 -25.99
CA TRP A 29 -9.84 -0.35 -24.74
C TRP A 29 -9.10 0.93 -24.37
N GLY A 30 -8.28 1.50 -25.25
CA GLY A 30 -7.46 2.68 -24.96
C GLY A 30 -6.18 2.34 -24.18
N LYS A 31 -5.69 3.29 -23.39
CA LYS A 31 -4.49 3.09 -22.57
C LYS A 31 -4.85 2.28 -21.32
N GLN A 32 -4.40 1.05 -21.25
CA GLN A 32 -4.67 0.12 -20.12
C GLN A 32 -4.27 0.72 -18.78
N GLU A 33 -3.14 1.41 -18.72
CA GLU A 33 -2.64 2.06 -17.50
C GLU A 33 -3.62 3.11 -16.96
N VAL A 34 -4.16 3.95 -17.85
CA VAL A 34 -5.15 4.97 -17.47
C VAL A 34 -6.43 4.33 -16.96
N TYR A 35 -6.87 3.25 -17.60
CA TYR A 35 -8.03 2.50 -17.13
C TYR A 35 -7.81 1.92 -15.74
N LEU A 36 -6.67 1.26 -15.50
CA LEU A 36 -6.34 0.66 -14.21
C LEU A 36 -6.23 1.72 -13.10
N MET A 37 -5.59 2.86 -13.38
CA MET A 37 -5.54 3.97 -12.42
C MET A 37 -6.94 4.48 -12.05
N ASN A 38 -7.81 4.68 -13.04
CA ASN A 38 -9.19 5.12 -12.79
C ASN A 38 -10.00 4.08 -11.98
N GLN A 39 -9.77 2.78 -12.22
CA GLN A 39 -10.41 1.72 -11.42
C GLN A 39 -9.87 1.69 -9.99
N THR A 40 -8.57 1.89 -9.81
CA THR A 40 -7.95 1.97 -8.48
C THR A 40 -8.55 3.11 -7.65
N GLU A 41 -8.68 4.30 -8.24
CA GLU A 41 -9.28 5.46 -7.56
C GLU A 41 -10.73 5.18 -7.13
N LYS A 42 -11.56 4.65 -8.04
CA LYS A 42 -12.94 4.26 -7.71
C LYS A 42 -12.99 3.18 -6.62
N THR A 43 -12.06 2.24 -6.66
CA THR A 43 -11.96 1.16 -5.67
C THR A 43 -11.60 1.73 -4.29
N PHE A 44 -10.69 2.70 -4.19
CA PHE A 44 -10.39 3.35 -2.92
C PHE A 44 -11.61 4.06 -2.32
N HIS A 45 -12.40 4.78 -3.11
CA HIS A 45 -13.63 5.40 -2.64
C HIS A 45 -14.63 4.36 -2.11
N LEU A 46 -14.78 3.24 -2.83
CA LEU A 46 -15.66 2.15 -2.40
C LEU A 46 -15.15 1.50 -1.11
N VAL A 47 -13.87 1.20 -1.02
CA VAL A 47 -13.24 0.62 0.19
C VAL A 47 -13.42 1.55 1.38
N ASP A 48 -13.19 2.86 1.21
CA ASP A 48 -13.35 3.83 2.29
C ASP A 48 -14.79 3.87 2.80
N ALA A 49 -15.77 3.91 1.91
CA ALA A 49 -17.19 3.88 2.27
C ALA A 49 -17.56 2.57 3.01
N LEU A 50 -17.17 1.42 2.45
CA LEU A 50 -17.46 0.11 3.07
C LEU A 50 -16.83 -0.05 4.46
N LEU A 51 -15.61 0.45 4.67
CA LEU A 51 -14.95 0.39 5.97
C LEU A 51 -15.57 1.34 6.99
N LYS A 52 -16.11 2.49 6.57
CA LYS A 52 -16.84 3.43 7.43
C LYS A 52 -18.20 2.86 7.85
N GLU A 53 -18.93 2.28 6.91
CA GLU A 53 -20.25 1.69 7.17
C GLU A 53 -20.17 0.38 7.97
N ASN A 54 -19.03 -0.31 7.90
CA ASN A 54 -18.82 -1.58 8.58
C ASN A 54 -17.58 -1.49 9.49
N PRO A 55 -17.67 -0.82 10.65
CA PRO A 55 -16.53 -0.68 11.57
C PRO A 55 -16.07 -2.04 12.12
N PRO A 56 -14.86 -2.14 12.69
CA PRO A 56 -14.39 -3.34 13.39
C PRO A 56 -15.35 -3.74 14.51
N SER A 57 -15.56 -5.03 14.67
CA SER A 57 -16.37 -5.58 15.77
C SER A 57 -15.65 -6.78 16.40
N SER A 58 -15.96 -7.09 17.64
CA SER A 58 -15.41 -8.25 18.37
C SER A 58 -15.95 -9.60 17.87
N GLY A 59 -16.99 -9.58 17.03
CA GLY A 59 -17.56 -10.77 16.41
C GLY A 59 -16.99 -11.05 15.01
N ASN A 60 -17.67 -11.90 14.24
CA ASN A 60 -17.33 -12.10 12.84
C ASN A 60 -17.51 -10.80 12.07
N PRO A 61 -16.49 -10.33 11.36
CA PRO A 61 -16.61 -9.11 10.57
C PRO A 61 -17.65 -9.28 9.45
N ALA A 62 -18.41 -8.22 9.17
CA ALA A 62 -19.36 -8.17 8.06
C ALA A 62 -18.67 -8.59 6.74
N LEU A 63 -19.38 -9.29 5.87
CA LEU A 63 -18.85 -9.71 4.58
C LEU A 63 -18.34 -8.51 3.76
N ALA A 64 -19.05 -7.40 3.81
CA ALA A 64 -18.66 -6.15 3.14
C ALA A 64 -17.29 -5.64 3.62
N ARG A 65 -17.01 -5.71 4.94
CA ARG A 65 -15.71 -5.36 5.50
C ARG A 65 -14.61 -6.33 5.04
N LYS A 66 -14.90 -7.64 5.02
CA LYS A 66 -13.94 -8.64 4.51
C LYS A 66 -13.59 -8.37 3.04
N ALA A 67 -14.60 -8.10 2.21
CA ALA A 67 -14.40 -7.78 0.80
C ALA A 67 -13.56 -6.49 0.62
N ALA A 68 -13.84 -5.45 1.39
CA ALA A 68 -13.09 -4.20 1.36
C ALA A 68 -11.62 -4.41 1.73
N LEU A 69 -11.33 -5.23 2.75
CA LEU A 69 -9.97 -5.55 3.16
C LEU A 69 -9.23 -6.38 2.11
N GLN A 70 -9.90 -7.33 1.44
CA GLN A 70 -9.32 -8.11 0.34
C GLN A 70 -9.00 -7.24 -0.89
N LEU A 71 -9.87 -6.28 -1.22
CA LEU A 71 -9.61 -5.31 -2.29
C LEU A 71 -8.40 -4.44 -1.95
N LEU A 72 -8.31 -3.97 -0.72
CA LEU A 72 -7.21 -3.15 -0.24
C LEU A 72 -5.89 -3.92 -0.25
N ASP A 73 -5.89 -5.17 0.21
CA ASP A 73 -4.74 -6.06 0.18
C ASP A 73 -4.21 -6.24 -1.25
N GLY A 74 -5.07 -6.52 -2.22
CA GLY A 74 -4.69 -6.63 -3.62
C GLY A 74 -4.09 -5.34 -4.20
N ILE A 75 -4.58 -4.17 -3.78
CA ILE A 75 -4.04 -2.88 -4.20
C ILE A 75 -2.64 -2.66 -3.61
N PHE A 76 -2.43 -2.93 -2.33
CA PHE A 76 -1.13 -2.76 -1.67
C PHE A 76 -0.06 -3.72 -2.20
N HIS A 77 -0.44 -4.86 -2.77
CA HIS A 77 0.49 -5.79 -3.41
C HIS A 77 0.79 -5.45 -4.88
N ASP A 78 0.15 -4.44 -5.45
CA ASP A 78 0.45 -4.00 -6.81
C ASP A 78 1.62 -3.00 -6.82
N THR A 79 2.82 -3.51 -7.04
CA THR A 79 4.06 -2.70 -7.08
C THR A 79 4.05 -1.58 -8.12
N ARG A 80 3.15 -1.61 -9.11
CA ARG A 80 2.98 -0.54 -10.09
C ARG A 80 2.39 0.73 -9.48
N LEU A 81 1.83 0.62 -8.29
CA LEU A 81 1.28 1.74 -7.52
C LEU A 81 2.27 2.38 -6.57
N ASP A 82 3.49 1.83 -6.47
CA ASP A 82 4.57 2.43 -5.69
C ASP A 82 4.80 3.88 -6.13
N GLY A 83 4.72 4.81 -5.17
CA GLY A 83 4.76 6.24 -5.44
C GLY A 83 3.47 6.83 -6.04
N SER A 84 2.38 6.06 -6.10
CA SER A 84 1.08 6.56 -6.54
C SER A 84 0.56 7.64 -5.59
N LYS A 85 0.26 8.82 -6.15
CA LYS A 85 -0.34 9.92 -5.40
C LYS A 85 -1.69 9.52 -4.79
N THR A 86 -2.50 8.74 -5.51
CA THR A 86 -3.82 8.27 -5.05
C THR A 86 -3.67 7.38 -3.82
N LEU A 87 -2.68 6.47 -3.82
CA LEU A 87 -2.39 5.59 -2.70
C LEU A 87 -1.91 6.39 -1.48
N SER A 88 -0.98 7.31 -1.66
CA SER A 88 -0.49 8.19 -0.59
C SER A 88 -1.62 9.04 0.00
N GLN A 89 -2.48 9.63 -0.81
CA GLN A 89 -3.63 10.41 -0.34
C GLN A 89 -4.64 9.56 0.45
N PHE A 90 -4.89 8.33 0.02
CA PHE A 90 -5.74 7.40 0.76
C PHE A 90 -5.16 7.10 2.14
N MET A 91 -3.85 6.79 2.22
CA MET A 91 -3.17 6.53 3.48
C MET A 91 -3.19 7.74 4.40
N GLU A 92 -2.84 8.92 3.89
CA GLU A 92 -2.83 10.18 4.68
C GLU A 92 -4.22 10.50 5.24
N SER A 93 -5.28 10.33 4.45
CA SER A 93 -6.66 10.53 4.92
C SER A 93 -7.03 9.59 6.09
N ARG A 94 -6.60 8.33 6.03
CA ARG A 94 -6.82 7.34 7.10
C ARG A 94 -6.02 7.65 8.35
N LEU A 95 -4.76 8.04 8.17
CA LEU A 95 -3.85 8.34 9.27
C LEU A 95 -4.21 9.66 9.97
N SER A 96 -4.76 10.64 9.26
CA SER A 96 -5.33 11.85 9.89
C SER A 96 -6.45 11.49 10.87
N GLY A 97 -7.39 10.63 10.46
CA GLY A 97 -8.45 10.15 11.35
C GLY A 97 -7.93 9.34 12.54
N LEU A 98 -6.86 8.57 12.35
CA LEU A 98 -6.17 7.86 13.43
C LEU A 98 -5.55 8.85 14.42
N LEU A 99 -4.83 9.85 13.95
CA LEU A 99 -4.20 10.88 14.81
C LEU A 99 -5.24 11.66 15.61
N GLU A 100 -6.34 12.06 15.00
CA GLU A 100 -7.46 12.71 15.69
C GLU A 100 -8.05 11.83 16.80
N ASP A 101 -8.16 10.51 16.54
CA ASP A 101 -8.70 9.59 17.54
C ASP A 101 -7.66 9.26 18.63
N MET A 102 -6.38 9.20 18.32
CA MET A 102 -5.30 9.02 19.29
C MET A 102 -5.19 10.19 20.28
N GLN A 103 -5.52 11.40 19.89
CA GLN A 103 -5.52 12.59 20.75
C GLN A 103 -6.67 12.59 21.78
N LYS A 104 -7.75 11.85 21.52
CA LYS A 104 -8.88 11.79 22.44
C LYS A 104 -8.52 10.98 23.69
N PRO A 105 -8.92 11.43 24.89
CA PRO A 105 -8.70 10.64 26.11
C PRO A 105 -9.43 9.30 26.01
N LEU A 106 -8.85 8.28 26.65
CA LEU A 106 -9.45 6.97 26.81
C LEU A 106 -9.62 6.70 28.31
N GLU A 107 -10.87 6.65 28.78
CA GLU A 107 -11.15 6.53 30.21
C GLU A 107 -11.03 5.08 30.71
N GLU A 108 -11.39 4.11 29.86
CA GLU A 108 -11.34 2.69 30.18
C GLU A 108 -11.11 1.82 28.94
N GLY A 109 -10.71 0.57 29.14
CA GLY A 109 -10.47 -0.37 28.04
C GLY A 109 -9.18 -0.10 27.25
N MET A 110 -9.17 -0.52 25.99
CA MET A 110 -8.08 -0.28 25.07
C MET A 110 -8.59 -0.05 23.65
N LYS A 111 -7.83 0.70 22.87
CA LYS A 111 -7.99 0.83 21.42
C LYS A 111 -6.81 0.18 20.73
N VAL A 112 -7.07 -0.56 19.67
CA VAL A 112 -6.06 -1.16 18.81
C VAL A 112 -6.18 -0.55 17.42
N TYR A 113 -5.12 0.06 16.94
CA TYR A 113 -5.03 0.62 15.59
C TYR A 113 -4.11 -0.26 14.77
N LYS A 114 -4.60 -0.75 13.62
CA LYS A 114 -3.79 -1.46 12.62
C LYS A 114 -3.30 -0.46 11.60
N LEU A 115 -1.99 -0.36 11.46
CA LEU A 115 -1.33 0.48 10.46
C LEU A 115 -0.90 -0.35 9.24
N TYR A 116 -0.11 0.28 8.37
CA TYR A 116 0.43 -0.38 7.19
C TYR A 116 1.36 -1.53 7.58
N ASN A 117 1.37 -2.56 6.74
CA ASN A 117 2.08 -3.81 6.90
C ASN A 117 1.77 -4.46 8.27
N ASP A 118 2.75 -4.74 9.10
CA ASP A 118 2.58 -5.38 10.42
C ASP A 118 2.49 -4.40 11.60
N GLY A 119 2.46 -3.09 11.31
CA GLY A 119 2.38 -2.05 12.33
C GLY A 119 1.08 -2.06 13.13
N PHE A 120 1.21 -1.93 14.45
CA PHE A 120 0.10 -1.78 15.39
C PHE A 120 0.38 -0.70 16.43
N ILE A 121 -0.69 -0.06 16.90
CA ILE A 121 -0.65 0.78 18.10
C ILE A 121 -1.74 0.30 19.04
N VAL A 122 -1.40 0.13 20.31
CA VAL A 122 -2.33 -0.19 21.39
C VAL A 122 -2.33 0.98 22.36
N LYS A 123 -3.48 1.64 22.46
CA LYS A 123 -3.69 2.74 23.40
C LYS A 123 -4.56 2.30 24.56
N THR A 124 -4.12 2.57 25.78
CA THR A 124 -4.89 2.44 27.01
C THR A 124 -5.08 3.81 27.64
N LYS A 125 -5.70 3.87 28.82
CA LYS A 125 -5.83 5.10 29.61
C LYS A 125 -4.47 5.73 29.94
N SER A 126 -3.45 4.92 30.21
CA SER A 126 -2.17 5.36 30.80
C SER A 126 -0.96 5.16 29.91
N VAL A 127 -1.06 4.38 28.85
CA VAL A 127 0.10 4.09 27.98
C VAL A 127 -0.34 3.81 26.55
N THR A 128 0.45 4.29 25.62
CA THR A 128 0.32 4.02 24.18
C THR A 128 1.57 3.29 23.70
N VAL A 129 1.39 2.08 23.18
CA VAL A 129 2.46 1.19 22.76
C VAL A 129 2.39 0.97 21.27
N ALA A 130 3.49 1.18 20.57
CA ALA A 130 3.65 0.90 19.15
C ALA A 130 4.40 -0.41 18.91
N PHE A 131 4.08 -1.08 17.82
CA PHE A 131 4.75 -2.30 17.35
C PHE A 131 5.03 -2.14 15.86
N ASP A 132 6.27 -2.41 15.43
CA ASP A 132 6.69 -2.55 14.03
C ASP A 132 6.17 -1.42 13.11
N LEU A 133 6.31 -0.17 13.54
CA LEU A 133 5.88 0.96 12.73
C LEU A 133 6.78 1.10 11.49
N TYR A 134 6.16 1.16 10.32
CA TYR A 134 6.82 1.19 9.04
C TYR A 134 6.13 2.18 8.09
N ARG A 135 6.92 3.02 7.41
CA ARG A 135 6.39 4.04 6.50
C ARG A 135 5.99 3.51 5.12
N GLY A 136 6.36 2.27 4.79
CA GLY A 136 6.26 1.77 3.43
C GLY A 136 7.39 2.27 2.52
N GLY A 137 7.56 1.65 1.35
CA GLY A 137 8.57 2.10 0.38
C GLY A 137 9.99 1.65 0.68
N ALA A 138 10.18 0.40 1.10
CA ALA A 138 11.49 -0.18 1.45
C ALA A 138 12.50 -0.26 0.30
N MET A 139 12.11 -0.01 -0.91
CA MET A 139 13.02 0.06 -2.06
C MET A 139 13.62 1.46 -2.15
N LYS A 140 14.94 1.52 -2.29
CA LYS A 140 15.77 2.75 -2.24
C LYS A 140 15.34 3.90 -3.16
N GLU A 141 14.42 3.70 -4.07
CA GLU A 141 14.03 4.63 -5.13
C GLU A 141 12.54 5.04 -5.09
N SER A 142 11.74 4.42 -4.22
CA SER A 142 10.32 4.78 -4.08
C SER A 142 10.11 5.71 -2.89
N PRO A 143 9.29 6.76 -3.03
CA PRO A 143 8.89 7.57 -1.89
C PRO A 143 8.15 6.72 -0.86
N SER A 144 8.27 7.07 0.41
CA SER A 144 7.53 6.41 1.48
C SER A 144 6.02 6.53 1.25
N LEU A 145 5.28 5.47 1.56
CA LEU A 145 3.82 5.48 1.48
C LEU A 145 3.20 6.41 2.54
N ILE A 146 3.83 6.48 3.71
CA ILE A 146 3.47 7.38 4.81
C ILE A 146 4.54 8.45 4.90
N SER A 147 4.15 9.72 4.91
CA SER A 147 5.08 10.84 5.02
C SER A 147 5.82 10.87 6.35
N ASP A 148 7.01 11.47 6.36
CA ASP A 148 7.80 11.61 7.57
C ASP A 148 7.06 12.44 8.63
N GLU A 149 6.37 13.49 8.23
CA GLU A 149 5.57 14.34 9.10
C GLU A 149 4.45 13.56 9.78
N THR A 150 3.71 12.78 9.03
CA THR A 150 2.61 11.96 9.56
C THR A 150 3.14 10.88 10.50
N MET A 151 4.21 10.19 10.13
CA MET A 151 4.82 9.18 10.99
C MET A 151 5.39 9.79 12.27
N GLN A 152 6.05 10.95 12.20
CA GLN A 152 6.54 11.68 13.37
C GLN A 152 5.40 12.06 14.32
N ALA A 153 4.27 12.52 13.78
CA ALA A 153 3.08 12.84 14.58
C ALA A 153 2.50 11.61 15.27
N ILE A 154 2.53 10.44 14.62
CA ILE A 154 2.10 9.16 15.22
C ILE A 154 3.05 8.74 16.34
N VAL A 155 4.35 8.73 16.06
CA VAL A 155 5.40 8.34 17.03
C VAL A 155 5.35 9.22 18.27
N ALA A 156 5.11 10.53 18.11
CA ALA A 156 4.97 11.47 19.23
C ALA A 156 3.80 11.18 20.19
N GLN A 157 2.84 10.32 19.77
CA GLN A 157 1.73 9.87 20.62
C GLN A 157 2.05 8.54 21.35
N CYS A 158 3.21 7.95 21.12
CA CYS A 158 3.58 6.63 21.66
C CYS A 158 4.59 6.76 22.80
N ASP A 159 4.35 6.05 23.87
CA ASP A 159 5.25 6.01 25.04
C ASP A 159 6.32 4.93 24.91
N ILE A 160 6.00 3.83 24.19
CA ILE A 160 6.89 2.67 24.02
C ILE A 160 6.78 2.18 22.60
N MET A 161 7.90 1.77 22.01
CA MET A 161 7.92 1.08 20.71
C MET A 161 8.65 -0.25 20.84
N PHE A 162 8.01 -1.32 20.36
CA PHE A 162 8.59 -2.65 20.22
C PHE A 162 8.86 -2.96 18.76
N LEU A 163 9.98 -3.64 18.52
CA LEU A 163 10.39 -4.17 17.24
C LEU A 163 10.45 -5.68 17.36
N SER A 164 9.67 -6.40 16.54
CA SER A 164 9.53 -7.85 16.66
C SER A 164 10.77 -8.60 16.18
N HIS A 165 11.32 -8.20 15.03
CA HIS A 165 12.51 -8.84 14.46
C HIS A 165 13.18 -7.96 13.40
N ASN A 166 14.40 -8.37 12.98
CA ASN A 166 15.23 -7.59 12.07
C ASN A 166 14.89 -7.87 10.59
N HIS A 167 13.72 -7.38 10.14
CA HIS A 167 13.39 -7.26 8.72
C HIS A 167 13.08 -5.79 8.38
N PRO A 168 13.33 -5.35 7.13
CA PRO A 168 13.16 -3.94 6.75
C PRO A 168 11.74 -3.39 6.90
N ASP A 169 10.74 -4.24 6.82
CA ASP A 169 9.32 -3.92 6.99
C ASP A 169 8.83 -3.95 8.44
N HIS A 170 9.70 -4.35 9.38
CA HIS A 170 9.48 -4.28 10.84
C HIS A 170 10.40 -3.28 11.52
N ILE A 171 11.60 -3.06 10.99
CA ILE A 171 12.54 -2.05 11.48
C ILE A 171 12.75 -0.98 10.41
N ASP A 172 12.02 0.11 10.51
CA ASP A 172 12.29 1.31 9.73
C ASP A 172 13.30 2.20 10.49
N PRO A 173 14.55 2.32 10.00
CA PRO A 173 15.57 3.09 10.73
C PRO A 173 15.24 4.58 10.87
N VAL A 174 14.36 5.12 10.03
CA VAL A 174 13.91 6.51 10.15
C VAL A 174 12.89 6.62 11.27
N VAL A 175 11.91 5.71 11.34
CA VAL A 175 10.93 5.66 12.42
C VAL A 175 11.60 5.45 13.79
N VAL A 176 12.59 4.55 13.86
CA VAL A 176 13.38 4.35 15.09
C VAL A 176 14.10 5.63 15.55
N ARG A 177 14.56 6.46 14.62
CA ARG A 177 15.18 7.75 14.99
C ARG A 177 14.17 8.84 15.36
N MET A 178 12.92 8.71 14.93
CA MET A 178 11.85 9.61 15.32
C MET A 178 11.38 9.38 16.76
N PHE A 179 11.46 8.09 17.19
CA PHE A 179 11.10 7.65 18.54
C PHE A 179 12.21 8.02 19.55
#